data_ef82a989b76336eeb509bc1d949d431a
#
_entry.id   ef82a989b76336eeb509bc1d949d431a
#
_cell.length_a   1.000
_cell.length_b   1.000
_cell.length_c   1.000
_cell.angle_alpha   90.00
_cell.angle_beta   90.00
_cell.angle_gamma   90.00
#
_symmetry.space_group_name_H-M   'P 1'
#
loop_
_entity.id
_entity.type
_entity.pdbx_description
1 polymer ?
#
loop_
_entity_poly.entity_id
_entity_poly.type
_entity_poly.pdbx_seq_one_letter_code
_entity_poly.pdbx_strand_id
1 'polypeptide(L)'
;MNNEQSLSHTKWECKYHLTWIPKYRKKELYGDLRRYLGEVLRELARRRECEILEGHLMADHAHMLISIPPKYAVSQVVGFIKGKSAIHIAREYFGRKKNFTGQHFWARGYHVSTVGRDEEAVRKYIKEQEREDRRIDQLSLFR
;
A
#
# COMPACT_ATOMS: atom_id res chain seq x y z
N MET A 1 9.53 -20.21 -12.97
CA MET A 1 9.44 -18.79 -13.32
C MET A 1 10.53 -18.02 -12.60
N ASN A 2 11.35 -17.34 -13.35
CA ASN A 2 12.45 -16.59 -12.76
C ASN A 2 11.93 -15.25 -12.25
N ASN A 3 11.89 -15.07 -10.93
CA ASN A 3 11.41 -13.86 -10.29
C ASN A 3 12.50 -12.80 -10.10
N GLU A 4 13.69 -13.06 -10.61
CA GLU A 4 14.80 -12.13 -10.49
C GLU A 4 14.62 -10.93 -11.44
N GLN A 5 14.93 -9.77 -10.96
CA GLN A 5 14.95 -8.54 -11.73
C GLN A 5 16.41 -8.13 -12.02
N SER A 6 16.62 -7.34 -13.04
CA SER A 6 17.96 -6.94 -13.40
C SER A 6 18.10 -5.44 -13.54
N LEU A 7 19.21 -4.95 -13.03
CA LEU A 7 19.73 -3.61 -13.25
C LEU A 7 21.06 -3.78 -13.92
N SER A 8 21.21 -3.34 -15.19
CA SER A 8 22.47 -3.36 -15.92
C SER A 8 23.38 -4.51 -15.53
N HIS A 9 24.20 -4.90 -15.03
CA HIS A 9 24.98 -6.09 -14.72
C HIS A 9 24.62 -6.78 -13.38
N THR A 10 23.49 -6.40 -12.78
CA THR A 10 23.10 -6.89 -11.46
C THR A 10 21.72 -7.51 -11.51
N LYS A 11 21.58 -8.71 -11.00
CA LYS A 11 20.29 -9.35 -10.78
C LYS A 11 19.89 -9.14 -9.33
N TRP A 12 18.58 -8.94 -9.09
CA TRP A 12 18.09 -8.70 -7.74
C TRP A 12 16.68 -9.22 -7.55
N GLU A 13 16.37 -9.52 -6.31
CA GLU A 13 15.05 -9.91 -5.86
C GLU A 13 14.88 -9.38 -4.45
N CYS A 14 14.29 -8.20 -4.34
CA CYS A 14 14.11 -7.50 -3.08
C CYS A 14 12.64 -7.21 -2.89
N LYS A 15 11.96 -8.10 -2.19
CA LYS A 15 10.51 -8.01 -1.94
C LYS A 15 10.26 -7.86 -0.45
N TYR A 16 9.24 -7.06 -0.16
CA TYR A 16 8.90 -6.71 1.23
C TYR A 16 7.40 -6.75 1.42
N HIS A 17 7.00 -7.16 2.60
CA HIS A 17 5.63 -7.01 3.08
C HIS A 17 5.58 -5.72 3.89
N LEU A 18 4.81 -4.75 3.42
CA LEU A 18 4.64 -3.44 4.06
C LEU A 18 3.23 -3.27 4.59
N THR A 19 3.13 -2.65 5.76
CA THR A 19 1.85 -2.30 6.36
C THR A 19 1.93 -0.92 6.99
N TRP A 20 0.93 -0.07 6.74
CA TRP A 20 0.78 1.19 7.47
C TRP A 20 -0.70 1.53 7.63
N ILE A 21 -0.98 2.50 8.49
CA ILE A 21 -2.35 2.81 8.91
C ILE A 21 -2.70 4.28 8.70
N PRO A 22 -4.00 4.60 8.49
CA PRO A 22 -4.49 5.98 8.57
C PRO A 22 -4.27 6.54 9.98
N LYS A 23 -4.05 7.84 10.08
CA LYS A 23 -3.66 8.50 11.33
C LYS A 23 -4.63 8.27 12.49
N TYR A 24 -5.91 8.24 12.22
CA TYR A 24 -6.92 8.14 13.27
C TYR A 24 -7.59 6.77 13.32
N ARG A 25 -7.06 5.76 12.63
CA ARG A 25 -7.67 4.43 12.50
C ARG A 25 -9.17 4.49 12.21
N LYS A 26 -9.64 5.60 11.65
CA LYS A 26 -11.02 5.69 11.23
C LYS A 26 -11.19 4.76 10.03
N LYS A 27 -12.32 4.08 10.00
CA LYS A 27 -12.72 3.28 8.85
C LYS A 27 -13.00 4.19 7.65
N GLU A 28 -11.96 4.89 7.18
CA GLU A 28 -12.08 5.87 6.11
C GLU A 28 -11.72 5.31 4.74
N LEU A 29 -11.13 4.10 4.72
CA LEU A 29 -10.73 3.46 3.46
C LEU A 29 -11.86 2.60 2.91
N TYR A 30 -12.97 3.24 2.51
CA TYR A 30 -14.13 2.55 1.97
C TYR A 30 -14.39 2.85 0.50
N GLY A 31 -14.98 1.88 -0.17
CA GLY A 31 -15.62 2.05 -1.47
C GLY A 31 -14.72 2.68 -2.53
N ASP A 32 -15.15 3.79 -3.08
CA ASP A 32 -14.46 4.47 -4.18
C ASP A 32 -13.09 5.02 -3.77
N LEU A 33 -12.94 5.48 -2.53
CA LEU A 33 -11.64 5.94 -2.03
C LEU A 33 -10.62 4.81 -2.03
N ARG A 34 -11.03 3.62 -1.59
CA ARG A 34 -10.16 2.45 -1.57
C ARG A 34 -9.65 2.11 -2.98
N ARG A 35 -10.54 2.10 -3.96
CA ARG A 35 -10.20 1.83 -5.36
C ARG A 35 -9.27 2.90 -5.93
N TYR A 36 -9.62 4.15 -5.72
CA TYR A 36 -8.82 5.30 -6.16
C TYR A 36 -7.41 5.24 -5.55
N LEU A 37 -7.33 5.02 -4.26
CA LEU A 37 -6.05 4.99 -3.54
C LEU A 37 -5.18 3.82 -4.00
N GLY A 38 -5.77 2.66 -4.28
CA GLY A 38 -5.03 1.53 -4.82
C GLY A 38 -4.30 1.87 -6.11
N GLU A 39 -4.97 2.53 -7.03
CA GLU A 39 -4.36 2.98 -8.30
C GLU A 39 -3.27 4.02 -8.07
N VAL A 40 -3.50 4.97 -7.17
CA VAL A 40 -2.51 6.00 -6.82
C VAL A 40 -1.25 5.37 -6.24
N LEU A 41 -1.40 4.44 -5.32
CA LEU A 41 -0.24 3.77 -4.70
C LEU A 41 0.58 2.99 -5.73
N ARG A 42 -0.07 2.29 -6.65
CA ARG A 42 0.63 1.55 -7.72
C ARG A 42 1.39 2.49 -8.64
N GLU A 43 0.79 3.59 -9.04
CA GLU A 43 1.44 4.59 -9.90
C GLU A 43 2.64 5.24 -9.21
N LEU A 44 2.50 5.59 -7.93
CA LEU A 44 3.59 6.17 -7.16
C LEU A 44 4.75 5.19 -7.00
N ALA A 45 4.45 3.91 -6.78
CA ALA A 45 5.49 2.88 -6.72
C ALA A 45 6.27 2.83 -8.05
N ARG A 46 5.58 2.83 -9.18
CA ARG A 46 6.22 2.82 -10.51
C ARG A 46 7.15 4.01 -10.72
N ARG A 47 6.82 5.17 -10.19
CA ARG A 47 7.68 6.36 -10.29
C ARG A 47 9.03 6.19 -9.58
N ARG A 48 9.13 5.23 -8.69
CA ARG A 48 10.38 4.86 -8.01
C ARG A 48 10.87 3.49 -8.47
N GLU A 49 10.46 3.07 -9.66
CA GLU A 49 10.87 1.78 -10.24
C GLU A 49 10.53 0.58 -9.34
N CYS A 50 9.53 0.77 -8.48
CA CYS A 50 9.01 -0.28 -7.62
C CYS A 50 7.74 -0.85 -8.23
N GLU A 51 7.38 -2.06 -7.81
CA GLU A 51 6.15 -2.69 -8.26
C GLU A 51 5.40 -3.27 -7.07
N ILE A 52 4.12 -2.90 -6.95
CA ILE A 52 3.23 -3.54 -5.99
C ILE A 52 2.69 -4.80 -6.64
N LEU A 53 3.17 -5.94 -6.16
CA LEU A 53 2.83 -7.26 -6.72
C LEU A 53 1.48 -7.74 -6.22
N GLU A 54 1.15 -7.44 -5.00
CA GLU A 54 -0.13 -7.74 -4.37
C GLU A 54 -0.41 -6.65 -3.36
N GLY A 55 -1.65 -6.23 -3.21
CA GLY A 55 -1.98 -5.21 -2.23
C GLY A 55 -3.44 -5.21 -1.88
N HIS A 56 -3.74 -4.84 -0.65
CA HIS A 56 -5.09 -4.68 -0.18
C HIS A 56 -5.18 -3.50 0.78
N LEU A 57 -6.22 -2.70 0.59
CA LEU A 57 -6.57 -1.59 1.47
C LEU A 57 -7.75 -2.03 2.33
N MET A 58 -7.48 -2.34 3.57
CA MET A 58 -8.52 -2.61 4.55
C MET A 58 -9.03 -1.29 5.15
N ALA A 59 -10.16 -1.33 5.84
CA ALA A 59 -10.77 -0.11 6.37
C ALA A 59 -9.83 0.69 7.29
N ASP A 60 -8.94 0.01 8.00
CA ASP A 60 -8.08 0.58 9.02
C ASP A 60 -6.59 0.43 8.76
N HIS A 61 -6.21 -0.19 7.64
CA HIS A 61 -4.78 -0.29 7.28
C HIS A 61 -4.61 -0.64 5.80
N ALA A 62 -3.42 -0.33 5.31
CA ALA A 62 -2.95 -0.73 3.99
C ALA A 62 -1.85 -1.76 4.16
N HIS A 63 -1.88 -2.87 3.35
CA HIS A 63 -0.75 -3.76 3.29
C HIS A 63 -0.49 -4.26 1.88
N MET A 64 0.76 -4.52 1.59
CA MET A 64 1.17 -4.84 0.24
C MET A 64 2.45 -5.66 0.20
N LEU A 65 2.58 -6.42 -0.86
CA LEU A 65 3.83 -7.04 -1.26
C LEU A 65 4.43 -6.15 -2.35
N ILE A 66 5.60 -5.60 -2.11
CA ILE A 66 6.23 -4.64 -3.01
C ILE A 66 7.67 -5.08 -3.35
N SER A 67 8.03 -4.95 -4.62
CA SER A 67 9.38 -5.14 -5.11
C SER A 67 10.07 -3.78 -5.19
N ILE A 68 11.21 -3.63 -4.52
CA ILE A 68 11.97 -2.38 -4.44
C ILE A 68 13.38 -2.64 -4.95
N PRO A 69 13.87 -1.90 -5.97
CA PRO A 69 15.24 -2.10 -6.43
C PRO A 69 16.26 -1.73 -5.35
N PRO A 70 17.41 -2.41 -5.30
CA PRO A 70 18.39 -2.20 -4.23
C PRO A 70 19.02 -0.80 -4.20
N LYS A 71 18.85 -0.01 -5.24
CA LYS A 71 19.33 1.36 -5.27
C LYS A 71 18.54 2.31 -4.39
N TYR A 72 17.36 1.89 -3.91
CA TYR A 72 16.52 2.72 -3.03
C TYR A 72 16.42 2.08 -1.65
N ALA A 73 16.49 2.89 -0.61
CA ALA A 73 16.15 2.45 0.74
C ALA A 73 14.63 2.28 0.85
N VAL A 74 14.19 1.29 1.61
CA VAL A 74 12.77 1.08 1.91
C VAL A 74 12.15 2.36 2.47
N SER A 75 12.83 3.03 3.40
CA SER A 75 12.34 4.27 4.02
C SER A 75 12.12 5.39 3.01
N GLN A 76 12.96 5.50 1.99
CA GLN A 76 12.80 6.50 0.94
C GLN A 76 11.54 6.22 0.10
N VAL A 77 11.35 4.97 -0.28
CA VAL A 77 10.20 4.56 -1.08
C VAL A 77 8.90 4.75 -0.29
N VAL A 78 8.86 4.27 0.94
CA VAL A 78 7.68 4.40 1.81
C VAL A 78 7.36 5.87 2.06
N GLY A 79 8.38 6.69 2.38
CA GLY A 79 8.18 8.12 2.59
C GLY A 79 7.60 8.82 1.37
N PHE A 80 8.12 8.48 0.18
CA PHE A 80 7.59 9.03 -1.07
C PHE A 80 6.13 8.62 -1.31
N ILE A 81 5.83 7.32 -1.19
CA ILE A 81 4.48 6.81 -1.45
C ILE A 81 3.48 7.38 -0.44
N LYS A 82 3.80 7.37 0.85
CA LYS A 82 2.92 7.90 1.89
C LYS A 82 2.70 9.40 1.72
N GLY A 83 3.77 10.16 1.50
CA GLY A 83 3.68 11.61 1.36
C GLY A 83 2.87 12.02 0.13
N LYS A 84 3.18 11.45 -1.02
CA LYS A 84 2.51 11.79 -2.28
C LYS A 84 1.06 11.30 -2.31
N SER A 85 0.77 10.12 -1.77
CA SER A 85 -0.61 9.63 -1.72
C SER A 85 -1.47 10.48 -0.81
N ALA A 86 -0.93 10.95 0.31
CA ALA A 86 -1.65 11.86 1.20
C ALA A 86 -2.01 13.17 0.49
N ILE A 87 -1.07 13.74 -0.27
CA ILE A 87 -1.32 14.96 -1.06
C ILE A 87 -2.40 14.70 -2.13
N HIS A 88 -2.33 13.57 -2.82
CA HIS A 88 -3.33 13.19 -3.81
C HIS A 88 -4.73 13.09 -3.21
N ILE A 89 -4.85 12.42 -2.07
CA ILE A 89 -6.12 12.31 -1.37
C ILE A 89 -6.66 13.68 -1.00
N ALA A 90 -5.80 14.57 -0.49
CA ALA A 90 -6.20 15.90 -0.11
C ALA A 90 -6.72 16.73 -1.29
N ARG A 91 -6.02 16.67 -2.41
CA ARG A 91 -6.34 17.50 -3.60
C ARG A 91 -7.50 16.93 -4.41
N GLU A 92 -7.45 15.65 -4.73
CA GLU A 92 -8.33 15.04 -5.72
C GLU A 92 -9.59 14.45 -5.12
N TYR A 93 -9.52 13.98 -3.89
CA TYR A 93 -10.66 13.33 -3.26
C TYR A 93 -11.37 14.23 -2.26
N PHE A 94 -10.62 14.92 -1.39
CA PHE A 94 -11.17 15.78 -0.36
C PHE A 94 -10.95 17.27 -0.65
N GLY A 95 -10.55 17.64 -1.84
CA GLY A 95 -10.08 18.99 -2.18
C GLY A 95 -11.00 20.15 -1.85
N ARG A 96 -12.30 19.91 -1.64
CA ARG A 96 -13.28 20.92 -1.27
C ARG A 96 -13.70 20.84 0.19
N LYS A 97 -13.23 19.85 0.93
CA LYS A 97 -13.51 19.78 2.36
C LYS A 97 -12.52 20.65 3.11
N LYS A 98 -13.03 21.63 3.83
CA LYS A 98 -12.22 22.54 4.62
C LYS A 98 -11.35 21.79 5.63
N ASN A 99 -10.13 22.25 5.79
CA ASN A 99 -9.18 21.80 6.81
C ASN A 99 -8.60 20.40 6.63
N PHE A 100 -8.78 19.78 5.47
CA PHE A 100 -8.06 18.55 5.20
C PHE A 100 -6.68 18.87 4.64
N THR A 101 -5.65 18.63 5.45
CA THR A 101 -4.27 18.72 4.99
C THR A 101 -3.75 17.31 4.76
N GLY A 102 -3.28 17.04 3.54
CA GLY A 102 -2.80 15.70 3.17
C GLY A 102 -1.71 15.15 4.09
N GLN A 103 -1.02 16.05 4.80
CA GLN A 103 0.04 15.71 5.74
C GLN A 103 -0.40 14.82 6.90
N HIS A 104 -1.70 14.72 7.16
CA HIS A 104 -2.23 14.01 8.32
C HIS A 104 -3.06 12.77 7.99
N PHE A 105 -3.06 12.33 6.73
CA PHE A 105 -3.86 11.17 6.35
C PHE A 105 -3.28 9.86 6.94
N TRP A 106 -1.99 9.63 6.81
CA TRP A 106 -1.33 8.43 7.30
C TRP A 106 -0.71 8.65 8.68
N ALA A 107 -0.80 7.66 9.53
CA ALA A 107 -0.04 7.66 10.79
C ALA A 107 1.46 7.58 10.49
N ARG A 108 2.27 8.03 11.42
CA ARG A 108 3.72 7.88 11.32
C ARG A 108 4.10 6.41 11.39
N GLY A 109 5.17 6.07 10.70
CA GLY A 109 5.73 4.74 10.76
C GLY A 109 5.06 3.76 9.81
N TYR A 110 5.61 2.58 9.80
CA TYR A 110 5.16 1.47 8.98
C TYR A 110 5.80 0.20 9.52
N HIS A 111 5.21 -0.94 9.20
CA HIS A 111 5.83 -2.23 9.47
C HIS A 111 6.40 -2.79 8.17
N VAL A 112 7.60 -3.31 8.20
CA VAL A 112 8.23 -3.94 7.04
C VAL A 112 8.86 -5.28 7.44
N SER A 113 8.66 -6.28 6.59
CA SER A 113 9.38 -7.54 6.68
C SER A 113 9.86 -7.96 5.29
N THR A 114 10.99 -8.62 5.24
CA THR A 114 11.49 -9.17 3.99
C THR A 114 10.68 -10.39 3.58
N VAL A 115 10.50 -10.57 2.28
CA VAL A 115 9.82 -11.73 1.72
C VAL A 115 10.86 -12.51 0.93
N GLY A 116 11.16 -13.71 1.38
CA GLY A 116 12.10 -14.60 0.69
C GLY A 116 11.35 -15.57 -0.21
N ARG A 117 11.62 -16.87 0.00
CA ARG A 117 11.04 -17.95 -0.80
C ARG A 117 9.54 -18.14 -0.59
N ASP A 118 8.96 -17.53 0.43
CA ASP A 118 7.56 -17.69 0.79
C ASP A 118 6.65 -16.63 0.18
N GLU A 119 7.02 -16.09 -0.99
CA GLU A 119 6.23 -15.07 -1.68
C GLU A 119 4.78 -15.50 -1.89
N GLU A 120 4.55 -16.74 -2.31
CA GLU A 120 3.20 -17.26 -2.53
C GLU A 120 2.38 -17.29 -1.25
N ALA A 121 3.01 -17.66 -0.13
CA ALA A 121 2.34 -17.65 1.17
C ALA A 121 1.94 -16.24 1.58
N VAL A 122 2.79 -15.24 1.35
CA VAL A 122 2.49 -13.84 1.63
C VAL A 122 1.36 -13.34 0.75
N ARG A 123 1.38 -13.63 -0.55
CA ARG A 123 0.30 -13.27 -1.48
C ARG A 123 -1.02 -13.89 -1.06
N LYS A 124 -1.01 -15.16 -0.70
CA LYS A 124 -2.20 -15.87 -0.22
C LYS A 124 -2.76 -15.24 1.04
N TYR A 125 -1.89 -14.91 1.98
CA TYR A 125 -2.28 -14.23 3.22
C TYR A 125 -2.98 -12.90 2.93
N ILE A 126 -2.41 -12.06 2.05
CA ILE A 126 -2.99 -10.77 1.69
C ILE A 126 -4.39 -10.97 1.06
N LYS A 127 -4.53 -11.93 0.16
CA LYS A 127 -5.82 -12.23 -0.48
C LYS A 127 -6.85 -12.74 0.51
N GLU A 128 -6.46 -13.56 1.45
CA GLU A 128 -7.36 -14.07 2.49
C GLU A 128 -7.85 -12.94 3.40
N GLN A 129 -6.97 -12.00 3.74
CA GLN A 129 -7.34 -10.82 4.51
C GLN A 129 -8.38 -9.98 3.76
N GLU A 130 -8.21 -9.83 2.44
CA GLU A 130 -9.17 -9.13 1.61
C GLU A 130 -10.54 -9.78 1.63
N ARG A 131 -10.62 -11.11 1.50
CA ARG A 131 -11.88 -11.85 1.56
C ARG A 131 -12.57 -11.70 2.90
N GLU A 132 -11.82 -11.80 3.98
CA GLU A 132 -12.35 -11.66 5.32
C GLU A 132 -12.89 -10.25 5.57
N ASP A 133 -12.16 -9.24 5.12
CA ASP A 133 -12.56 -7.84 5.22
C ASP A 133 -13.90 -7.60 4.48
N ARG A 134 -14.01 -8.10 3.26
CA ARG A 134 -15.26 -8.00 2.47
C ARG A 134 -16.42 -8.68 3.17
N ARG A 135 -16.19 -9.85 3.75
CA ARG A 135 -17.22 -10.58 4.47
C ARG A 135 -17.72 -9.79 5.68
N ILE A 136 -16.80 -9.21 6.43
CA ILE A 136 -17.12 -8.37 7.59
C ILE A 136 -17.89 -7.12 7.16
N ASP A 137 -17.47 -6.46 6.09
CA ASP A 137 -18.15 -5.29 5.54
C ASP A 137 -19.60 -5.61 5.14
N GLN A 138 -19.81 -6.76 4.48
CA GLN A 138 -21.16 -7.21 4.11
C GLN A 138 -22.03 -7.45 5.33
N LEU A 139 -21.48 -8.08 6.36
CA LEU A 139 -22.20 -8.31 7.61
C LEU A 139 -22.59 -7.01 8.29
N SER A 140 -21.72 -5.99 8.23
CA SER A 140 -22.01 -4.69 8.83
C SER A 140 -23.12 -3.93 8.12
N LEU A 141 -23.32 -4.17 6.83
CA LEU A 141 -24.36 -3.50 6.05
C LEU A 141 -25.78 -3.93 6.46
N PHE A 142 -25.91 -5.08 7.12
CA PHE A 142 -27.20 -5.64 7.52
C PHE A 142 -27.52 -5.46 8.99
N ARG A 143 -26.72 -4.69 9.70
CA ARG A 143 -26.97 -4.40 11.11
C ARG A 143 -27.69 -3.09 11.33
#